data_451878652ca912877adbc49bcd75ea79
#
_entry.id   451878652ca912877adbc49bcd75ea79
#
_cell.length_a   1.000
_cell.length_b   1.000
_cell.length_c   1.000
_cell.angle_alpha   90.00
_cell.angle_beta   90.00
_cell.angle_gamma   90.00
#
_symmetry.space_group_name_H-M   'P 1'
#
loop_
_entity.id
_entity.type
_entity.pdbx_description
1 polymer ?
#
loop_
_entity_poly.entity_id
_entity_poly.type
_entity_poly.pdbx_seq_one_letter_code
_entity_poly.pdbx_strand_id
1 'polypeptide(L)'
;MAKSLVLSSPNSEEPRSAAAVPRVLWLFLDLNSYFASVEQETEPTLRNRPVAVVPLMADTTCCIAASYEAKAFGVKTGTQVGEAKRMCPELVLVEARHELYIDYHRRVVEAVESCIPVSSVRSIDEMACELMGREQPLLAAMELVRRIKATIREQVGSTLRCSIGLAPNRYLAKIASDMEKPDGLIALTGDLLPHALLRLTLRDLVGIGKRMEQRLNTHGIQTMADLLALTAEQLGQAWGGVQGERLWHWLRGQDFHDAELEHAKSVGHQHVLPPEFRTPEGAYAIAHKLLHKAAMRLRTQNLWAAGIALSLRFTVPKQAASGKHGSGIPQQAWSGQLRLVECQDSQTLIEGLRKLWSMRPVGALYEKPFLVSVTLIDLVPDALHTLNLFSTLDREASRNQLAATMDQLNHKYGTETLYFASMHLARAAAPTRIAFHTIPDLF
;
A
#
# COMPACT_ATOMS: atom_id res chain seq x y z
N MET A 1 -0.86 26.98 15.46
CA MET A 1 -2.16 27.46 14.96
C MET A 1 -2.35 26.87 13.57
N ALA A 2 -3.24 25.90 13.43
CA ALA A 2 -3.55 25.30 12.11
C ALA A 2 -4.24 26.36 11.24
N LYS A 3 -3.68 26.66 10.07
CA LYS A 3 -4.33 27.53 9.08
C LYS A 3 -5.37 26.70 8.35
N SER A 4 -6.65 26.99 8.59
CA SER A 4 -7.78 26.45 7.83
C SER A 4 -7.96 27.35 6.59
N LEU A 5 -7.74 26.80 5.40
CA LEU A 5 -8.00 27.51 4.13
C LEU A 5 -9.38 27.08 3.61
N VAL A 6 -10.34 28.00 3.72
CA VAL A 6 -11.59 27.95 2.99
C VAL A 6 -11.40 28.80 1.74
N LEU A 7 -11.43 28.18 0.57
CA LEU A 7 -11.31 28.88 -0.71
C LEU A 7 -12.69 29.47 -1.08
N SER A 8 -12.78 30.80 -1.08
CA SER A 8 -13.94 31.55 -1.61
C SER A 8 -13.70 31.96 -3.06
N SER A 9 -14.70 31.81 -3.91
CA SER A 9 -14.69 32.23 -5.33
C SER A 9 -14.91 33.76 -5.48
N PRO A 10 -14.45 34.41 -6.57
CA PRO A 10 -14.74 35.82 -6.86
C PRO A 10 -16.16 36.02 -7.35
N ASN A 11 -16.77 37.15 -6.93
CA ASN A 11 -18.14 37.60 -7.15
C ASN A 11 -18.59 37.62 -8.60
N SER A 12 -19.78 37.03 -8.86
CA SER A 12 -20.76 37.50 -9.83
C SER A 12 -22.12 37.51 -9.13
N GLU A 13 -22.72 38.70 -8.98
CA GLU A 13 -23.98 38.94 -8.29
C GLU A 13 -25.16 38.50 -9.19
N GLU A 14 -25.71 37.32 -8.87
CA GLU A 14 -27.10 36.95 -9.19
C GLU A 14 -27.81 36.64 -7.86
N PRO A 15 -29.16 36.90 -7.71
CA PRO A 15 -29.84 36.74 -6.42
C PRO A 15 -29.82 35.28 -6.01
N ARG A 16 -29.02 34.98 -4.96
CA ARG A 16 -28.83 33.64 -4.42
C ARG A 16 -30.15 33.18 -3.78
N SER A 17 -30.80 32.19 -4.39
CA SER A 17 -31.61 31.19 -3.70
C SER A 17 -30.87 30.78 -2.42
N ALA A 18 -31.59 30.60 -1.31
CA ALA A 18 -30.97 30.23 0.00
C ALA A 18 -29.89 29.19 -0.23
N ALA A 19 -28.63 29.60 -0.12
CA ALA A 19 -27.49 28.82 -0.55
C ALA A 19 -27.49 27.52 0.24
N ALA A 20 -27.69 26.41 -0.45
CA ALA A 20 -27.62 25.09 0.15
C ALA A 20 -26.28 24.95 0.88
N VAL A 21 -26.31 24.59 2.16
CA VAL A 21 -25.08 24.43 2.95
C VAL A 21 -24.18 23.42 2.26
N PRO A 22 -22.92 23.78 1.92
CA PRO A 22 -21.99 22.85 1.25
C PRO A 22 -21.90 21.54 2.04
N ARG A 23 -21.95 20.42 1.34
CA ARG A 23 -21.91 19.07 1.94
C ARG A 23 -20.71 18.31 1.42
N VAL A 24 -20.18 17.46 2.29
CA VAL A 24 -19.12 16.51 1.99
C VAL A 24 -19.57 15.13 2.46
N LEU A 25 -19.16 14.08 1.74
CA LEU A 25 -19.59 12.71 2.02
C LEU A 25 -18.48 11.83 2.56
N TRP A 26 -17.23 12.21 2.33
CA TRP A 26 -16.06 11.43 2.73
C TRP A 26 -15.06 12.28 3.49
N LEU A 27 -14.51 11.66 4.51
CA LEU A 27 -13.32 12.07 5.23
C LEU A 27 -12.20 11.09 4.93
N PHE A 28 -11.03 11.58 4.53
CA PHE A 28 -9.83 10.78 4.36
C PHE A 28 -8.71 11.29 5.25
N LEU A 29 -8.19 10.41 6.11
CA LEU A 29 -7.11 10.70 7.04
C LEU A 29 -5.82 10.05 6.55
N ASP A 30 -4.72 10.82 6.58
CA ASP A 30 -3.37 10.40 6.21
C ASP A 30 -2.40 10.83 7.30
N LEU A 31 -1.77 9.87 7.99
CA LEU A 31 -0.79 10.13 9.06
C LEU A 31 0.51 10.64 8.46
N ASN A 32 0.97 11.75 8.94
CA ASN A 32 2.12 12.45 8.38
C ASN A 32 3.45 11.79 8.78
N SER A 33 4.24 11.33 7.79
CA SER A 33 5.55 10.69 8.01
C SER A 33 5.48 9.57 9.06
N TYR A 34 4.46 8.75 9.01
CA TYR A 34 3.97 7.89 10.07
C TYR A 34 5.07 7.16 10.85
N PHE A 35 5.90 6.33 10.19
CA PHE A 35 6.95 5.58 10.90
C PHE A 35 7.94 6.49 11.63
N ALA A 36 8.36 7.59 11.01
CA ALA A 36 9.27 8.53 11.66
C ALA A 36 8.60 9.26 12.84
N SER A 37 7.30 9.57 12.73
CA SER A 37 6.53 10.18 13.82
C SER A 37 6.34 9.22 14.99
N VAL A 38 6.13 7.92 14.74
CA VAL A 38 6.09 6.89 15.79
C VAL A 38 7.43 6.77 16.50
N GLU A 39 8.55 6.79 15.76
CA GLU A 39 9.89 6.80 16.38
C GLU A 39 10.11 8.02 17.27
N GLN A 40 9.73 9.21 16.81
CA GLN A 40 9.82 10.45 17.59
C GLN A 40 8.87 10.46 18.80
N GLU A 41 7.73 9.76 18.74
CA GLU A 41 6.83 9.64 19.90
C GLU A 41 7.39 8.69 20.95
N THR A 42 7.93 7.55 20.49
CA THR A 42 8.45 6.50 21.38
C THR A 42 9.76 6.91 22.02
N GLU A 43 10.62 7.62 21.28
CA GLU A 43 11.95 8.04 21.76
C GLU A 43 12.02 9.60 21.77
N PRO A 44 11.80 10.24 22.93
CA PRO A 44 11.77 11.71 23.02
C PRO A 44 13.04 12.42 22.56
N THR A 45 14.19 11.73 22.58
CA THR A 45 15.49 12.27 22.11
C THR A 45 15.53 12.48 20.61
N LEU A 46 14.60 11.86 19.85
CA LEU A 46 14.44 12.01 18.41
C LEU A 46 13.51 13.16 18.02
N ARG A 47 12.78 13.75 18.94
CA ARG A 47 11.85 14.85 18.66
C ARG A 47 12.57 16.06 18.13
N ASN A 48 12.00 16.68 17.11
CA ASN A 48 12.55 17.86 16.41
C ASN A 48 13.94 17.60 15.76
N ARG A 49 14.33 16.34 15.55
CA ARG A 49 15.55 15.98 14.85
C ARG A 49 15.23 15.35 13.49
N PRO A 50 16.11 15.50 12.50
CA PRO A 50 15.97 14.81 11.23
C PRO A 50 16.14 13.30 11.44
N VAL A 51 15.04 12.55 11.25
CA VAL A 51 14.98 11.09 11.41
C VAL A 51 14.57 10.44 10.10
N ALA A 52 15.25 9.37 9.71
CA ALA A 52 14.81 8.50 8.63
C ALA A 52 14.73 7.05 9.10
N VAL A 53 13.62 6.39 8.79
CA VAL A 53 13.42 4.98 9.06
C VAL A 53 13.90 4.17 7.87
N VAL A 54 14.69 3.15 8.12
CA VAL A 54 15.33 2.30 7.09
C VAL A 54 15.03 0.82 7.35
N PRO A 55 14.93 -0.02 6.31
CA PRO A 55 14.70 -1.46 6.50
C PRO A 55 15.91 -2.21 7.07
N LEU A 56 17.12 -1.66 6.87
CA LEU A 56 18.41 -2.16 7.35
C LEU A 56 19.39 -1.00 7.41
N MET A 57 20.32 -1.03 8.36
CA MET A 57 21.38 -0.02 8.57
C MET A 57 22.51 -0.17 7.54
N ALA A 58 22.21 0.06 6.26
CA ALA A 58 23.17 -0.04 5.16
C ALA A 58 22.97 1.09 4.15
N ASP A 59 24.08 1.67 3.67
CA ASP A 59 24.06 2.82 2.74
C ASP A 59 23.40 2.50 1.39
N THR A 60 23.31 1.23 1.01
CA THR A 60 22.68 0.74 -0.22
C THR A 60 21.16 0.59 -0.13
N THR A 61 20.58 0.67 1.06
CA THR A 61 19.12 0.64 1.25
C THR A 61 18.51 2.03 1.07
N CYS A 62 17.18 2.11 1.05
CA CYS A 62 16.47 3.37 0.91
C CYS A 62 15.66 3.68 2.18
N CYS A 63 15.47 4.97 2.46
CA CYS A 63 14.57 5.43 3.50
C CYS A 63 13.13 4.98 3.18
N ILE A 64 12.46 4.33 4.13
CA ILE A 64 11.04 3.96 3.99
C ILE A 64 10.12 5.05 4.55
N ALA A 65 10.62 5.87 5.49
CA ALA A 65 9.98 7.10 5.94
C ALA A 65 11.03 8.12 6.34
N ALA A 66 10.65 9.40 6.30
CA ALA A 66 11.50 10.51 6.74
C ALA A 66 10.65 11.51 7.53
N SER A 67 11.16 12.01 8.65
CA SER A 67 10.53 13.08 9.44
C SER A 67 10.46 14.38 8.64
N TYR A 68 9.66 15.33 9.07
CA TYR A 68 9.56 16.63 8.39
C TYR A 68 10.85 17.43 8.48
N GLU A 69 11.58 17.27 9.56
CA GLU A 69 12.93 17.83 9.73
C GLU A 69 13.90 17.26 8.67
N ALA A 70 13.85 15.96 8.40
CA ALA A 70 14.65 15.34 7.34
C ALA A 70 14.19 15.75 5.94
N LYS A 71 12.86 15.88 5.74
CA LYS A 71 12.27 16.36 4.47
C LYS A 71 12.70 17.78 4.13
N ALA A 72 12.95 18.64 5.12
CA ALA A 72 13.46 20.00 4.90
C ALA A 72 14.83 20.01 4.21
N PHE A 73 15.64 18.96 4.38
CA PHE A 73 16.90 18.75 3.67
C PHE A 73 16.73 17.99 2.34
N GLY A 74 15.50 17.70 1.92
CA GLY A 74 15.20 16.96 0.69
C GLY A 74 15.17 15.43 0.85
N VAL A 75 15.43 14.88 2.04
CA VAL A 75 15.33 13.43 2.31
C VAL A 75 13.87 13.01 2.32
N LYS A 76 13.53 12.00 1.51
CA LYS A 76 12.16 11.49 1.38
C LYS A 76 12.13 9.97 1.25
N THR A 77 10.94 9.40 1.30
CA THR A 77 10.73 7.98 1.01
C THR A 77 11.34 7.62 -0.35
N GLY A 78 12.15 6.55 -0.38
CA GLY A 78 12.89 6.12 -1.57
C GLY A 78 14.28 6.75 -1.73
N THR A 79 14.66 7.78 -0.96
CA THR A 79 16.02 8.31 -0.97
C THR A 79 17.00 7.25 -0.46
N GLN A 80 18.08 7.00 -1.21
CA GLN A 80 19.11 6.04 -0.80
C GLN A 80 19.82 6.54 0.46
N VAL A 81 20.12 5.65 1.41
CA VAL A 81 20.70 6.02 2.71
C VAL A 81 22.01 6.79 2.56
N GLY A 82 22.91 6.33 1.68
CA GLY A 82 24.18 7.03 1.42
C GLY A 82 23.99 8.43 0.82
N GLU A 83 22.91 8.67 0.06
CA GLU A 83 22.52 9.98 -0.45
C GLU A 83 21.88 10.82 0.67
N ALA A 84 20.98 10.24 1.45
CA ALA A 84 20.32 10.91 2.56
C ALA A 84 21.31 11.46 3.59
N LYS A 85 22.35 10.71 3.94
CA LYS A 85 23.46 11.18 4.81
C LYS A 85 24.20 12.37 4.25
N ARG A 86 24.39 12.43 2.92
CA ARG A 86 25.05 13.59 2.26
C ARG A 86 24.15 14.82 2.25
N MET A 87 22.81 14.62 2.07
CA MET A 87 21.83 15.70 2.08
C MET A 87 21.62 16.27 3.49
N CYS A 88 21.66 15.42 4.51
CA CYS A 88 21.44 15.77 5.91
C CYS A 88 22.51 15.08 6.79
N PRO A 89 23.65 15.74 7.08
CA PRO A 89 24.74 15.16 7.88
C PRO A 89 24.31 14.76 9.32
N GLU A 90 23.32 15.46 9.88
CA GLU A 90 22.77 15.19 11.22
C GLU A 90 21.64 14.16 11.22
N LEU A 91 21.40 13.50 10.10
CA LEU A 91 20.31 12.52 9.94
C LEU A 91 20.48 11.33 10.90
N VAL A 92 19.50 11.13 11.73
CA VAL A 92 19.41 9.94 12.58
C VAL A 92 18.71 8.83 11.81
N LEU A 93 19.39 7.71 11.65
CA LEU A 93 18.81 6.51 11.05
C LEU A 93 18.25 5.60 12.14
N VAL A 94 17.04 5.11 11.93
CA VAL A 94 16.39 4.13 12.80
C VAL A 94 16.00 2.92 11.95
N GLU A 95 16.32 1.72 12.42
CA GLU A 95 15.85 0.50 11.77
C GLU A 95 14.37 0.27 12.04
N ALA A 96 13.61 -0.16 11.02
CA ALA A 96 12.16 -0.27 11.06
C ALA A 96 11.68 -1.29 12.12
N ARG A 97 10.79 -0.87 13.00
CA ARG A 97 10.15 -1.66 14.05
C ARG A 97 8.68 -1.92 13.71
N HIS A 98 8.44 -2.87 12.82
CA HIS A 98 7.10 -3.10 12.24
C HIS A 98 6.02 -3.39 13.28
N GLU A 99 6.31 -4.15 14.33
CA GLU A 99 5.37 -4.46 15.42
C GLU A 99 4.91 -3.20 16.15
N LEU A 100 5.86 -2.30 16.44
CA LEU A 100 5.56 -1.01 17.06
C LEU A 100 4.62 -0.17 16.18
N TYR A 101 4.86 -0.14 14.86
CA TYR A 101 4.02 0.64 13.96
C TYR A 101 2.59 0.06 13.85
N ILE A 102 2.45 -1.27 13.93
CA ILE A 102 1.13 -1.92 13.94
C ILE A 102 0.40 -1.60 15.25
N ASP A 103 1.08 -1.60 16.40
CA ASP A 103 0.49 -1.22 17.68
C ASP A 103 -0.05 0.22 17.64
N TYR A 104 0.79 1.17 17.22
CA TYR A 104 0.37 2.56 17.08
C TYR A 104 -0.78 2.73 16.07
N HIS A 105 -0.77 1.98 14.97
CA HIS A 105 -1.87 1.98 14.01
C HIS A 105 -3.19 1.58 14.66
N ARG A 106 -3.23 0.50 15.43
CA ARG A 106 -4.44 0.05 16.13
C ARG A 106 -4.95 1.13 17.08
N ARG A 107 -4.07 1.74 17.85
CA ARG A 107 -4.42 2.86 18.75
C ARG A 107 -4.97 4.07 17.99
N VAL A 108 -4.43 4.38 16.82
CA VAL A 108 -4.97 5.46 15.96
C VAL A 108 -6.36 5.08 15.44
N VAL A 109 -6.56 3.85 14.95
CA VAL A 109 -7.88 3.39 14.50
C VAL A 109 -8.90 3.49 15.63
N GLU A 110 -8.60 2.99 16.82
CA GLU A 110 -9.45 3.08 18.01
C GLU A 110 -9.78 4.54 18.37
N ALA A 111 -8.79 5.43 18.31
CA ALA A 111 -9.00 6.85 18.56
C ALA A 111 -9.93 7.51 17.53
N VAL A 112 -9.81 7.14 16.25
CA VAL A 112 -10.71 7.63 15.19
C VAL A 112 -12.10 7.04 15.36
N GLU A 113 -12.21 5.73 15.63
CA GLU A 113 -13.49 5.04 15.84
C GLU A 113 -14.28 5.57 17.05
N SER A 114 -13.60 6.10 18.05
CA SER A 114 -14.26 6.81 19.16
C SER A 114 -14.97 8.10 18.71
N CYS A 115 -14.62 8.64 17.54
CA CYS A 115 -15.20 9.84 16.97
C CYS A 115 -16.20 9.57 15.86
N ILE A 116 -15.87 8.63 14.96
CA ILE A 116 -16.65 8.23 13.79
C ILE A 116 -16.22 6.81 13.35
N PRO A 117 -17.15 5.96 12.88
CA PRO A 117 -16.79 4.65 12.34
C PRO A 117 -15.79 4.74 11.17
N VAL A 118 -14.75 3.92 11.18
CA VAL A 118 -13.81 3.78 10.06
C VAL A 118 -14.41 2.88 9.01
N SER A 119 -14.79 3.44 7.85
CA SER A 119 -15.39 2.67 6.75
C SER A 119 -14.37 1.78 6.05
N SER A 120 -13.13 2.21 5.93
CA SER A 120 -12.05 1.38 5.37
C SER A 120 -10.66 1.86 5.80
N VAL A 121 -9.83 0.91 6.20
CA VAL A 121 -8.38 1.09 6.38
C VAL A 121 -7.72 0.87 5.03
N ARG A 122 -7.00 1.87 4.52
CA ARG A 122 -6.39 1.85 3.18
C ARG A 122 -4.92 1.46 3.21
N SER A 123 -4.22 1.82 4.26
CA SER A 123 -2.83 1.43 4.54
C SER A 123 -2.55 1.56 6.04
N ILE A 124 -1.32 1.32 6.46
CA ILE A 124 -0.90 1.48 7.86
C ILE A 124 -1.05 2.93 8.38
N ASP A 125 -1.13 3.90 7.49
CA ASP A 125 -1.17 5.34 7.76
C ASP A 125 -2.38 6.05 7.13
N GLU A 126 -3.25 5.31 6.42
CA GLU A 126 -4.39 5.88 5.71
C GLU A 126 -5.71 5.19 6.06
N MET A 127 -6.75 5.99 6.30
CA MET A 127 -8.10 5.49 6.52
C MET A 127 -9.16 6.45 5.97
N ALA A 128 -10.31 5.89 5.61
CA ALA A 128 -11.45 6.64 5.09
C ALA A 128 -12.69 6.38 5.93
N CYS A 129 -13.46 7.45 6.19
CA CYS A 129 -14.71 7.43 6.90
C CYS A 129 -15.81 8.05 6.03
N GLU A 130 -16.94 7.38 5.88
CA GLU A 130 -18.11 7.92 5.24
C GLU A 130 -18.88 8.80 6.23
N LEU A 131 -19.23 10.01 5.81
CA LEU A 131 -19.97 10.97 6.60
C LEU A 131 -21.47 10.78 6.36
N MET A 132 -22.25 10.66 7.44
CA MET A 132 -23.67 10.39 7.35
C MET A 132 -24.49 11.52 8.01
N GLY A 133 -25.63 11.84 7.40
CA GLY A 133 -26.67 12.69 7.96
C GLY A 133 -26.12 14.02 8.49
N ARG A 134 -26.03 14.17 9.81
CA ARG A 134 -25.61 15.39 10.51
C ARG A 134 -24.12 15.74 10.39
N GLU A 135 -23.30 14.82 9.92
CA GLU A 135 -21.85 15.03 9.76
C GLU A 135 -21.51 15.61 8.36
N GLN A 136 -22.43 15.52 7.40
CA GLN A 136 -22.23 15.94 6.01
C GLN A 136 -22.15 17.47 5.81
N PRO A 137 -22.85 18.33 6.59
CA PRO A 137 -22.66 19.76 6.47
C PRO A 137 -21.19 20.13 6.75
N LEU A 138 -20.59 20.97 5.88
CA LEU A 138 -19.15 21.28 5.92
C LEU A 138 -18.66 21.70 7.32
N LEU A 139 -19.40 22.58 8.01
CA LEU A 139 -19.00 23.05 9.33
C LEU A 139 -18.99 21.91 10.37
N ALA A 140 -19.96 21.00 10.33
CA ALA A 140 -20.02 19.84 11.20
C ALA A 140 -18.86 18.87 10.91
N ALA A 141 -18.57 18.62 9.62
CA ALA A 141 -17.44 17.81 9.19
C ALA A 141 -16.09 18.40 9.66
N MET A 142 -15.91 19.72 9.55
CA MET A 142 -14.70 20.40 10.03
C MET A 142 -14.54 20.30 11.56
N GLU A 143 -15.62 20.38 12.31
CA GLU A 143 -15.59 20.19 13.76
C GLU A 143 -15.25 18.75 14.15
N LEU A 144 -15.80 17.76 13.43
CA LEU A 144 -15.43 16.36 13.58
C LEU A 144 -13.93 16.15 13.34
N VAL A 145 -13.37 16.77 12.29
CA VAL A 145 -11.92 16.69 12.01
C VAL A 145 -11.09 17.24 13.16
N ARG A 146 -11.47 18.40 13.73
CA ARG A 146 -10.76 18.97 14.89
C ARG A 146 -10.79 18.02 16.08
N ARG A 147 -11.94 17.40 16.34
CA ARG A 147 -12.10 16.41 17.40
C ARG A 147 -11.21 15.18 17.16
N ILE A 148 -11.19 14.61 15.94
CA ILE A 148 -10.32 13.47 15.59
C ILE A 148 -8.85 13.82 15.84
N LYS A 149 -8.38 14.98 15.35
CA LYS A 149 -6.99 15.43 15.55
C LYS A 149 -6.63 15.61 17.03
N ALA A 150 -7.54 16.15 17.82
CA ALA A 150 -7.36 16.30 19.27
C ALA A 150 -7.29 14.93 19.96
N THR A 151 -8.20 14.02 19.63
CA THR A 151 -8.25 12.65 20.19
C THR A 151 -6.98 11.88 19.90
N ILE A 152 -6.48 11.91 18.66
CA ILE A 152 -5.21 11.26 18.29
C ILE A 152 -4.06 11.84 19.13
N ARG A 153 -3.98 13.17 19.27
CA ARG A 153 -2.93 13.83 20.03
C ARG A 153 -2.94 13.44 21.52
N GLU A 154 -4.13 13.34 22.09
CA GLU A 154 -4.34 13.09 23.53
C GLU A 154 -4.20 11.60 23.87
N GLN A 155 -4.73 10.71 23.05
CA GLN A 155 -4.81 9.27 23.36
C GLN A 155 -3.67 8.45 22.77
N VAL A 156 -3.06 8.91 21.66
CA VAL A 156 -2.02 8.13 20.97
C VAL A 156 -0.65 8.79 21.10
N GLY A 157 -0.54 10.07 20.78
CA GLY A 157 0.74 10.77 20.92
C GLY A 157 0.79 12.12 20.19
N SER A 158 1.55 13.04 20.77
CA SER A 158 1.62 14.44 20.31
C SER A 158 2.40 14.65 19.01
N THR A 159 3.30 13.72 18.66
CA THR A 159 4.07 13.75 17.41
C THR A 159 3.30 13.17 16.22
N LEU A 160 2.22 12.42 16.50
CA LEU A 160 1.38 11.81 15.49
C LEU A 160 0.40 12.85 14.90
N ARG A 161 0.84 13.50 13.83
CA ARG A 161 0.01 14.45 13.08
C ARG A 161 -0.64 13.76 11.90
N CYS A 162 -1.82 14.25 11.51
CA CYS A 162 -2.50 13.76 10.31
C CYS A 162 -3.01 14.91 9.46
N SER A 163 -2.96 14.74 8.15
CA SER A 163 -3.67 15.62 7.20
C SER A 163 -4.99 14.96 6.83
N ILE A 164 -6.06 15.76 6.82
CA ILE A 164 -7.41 15.27 6.57
C ILE A 164 -8.03 16.03 5.41
N GLY A 165 -8.55 15.27 4.44
CA GLY A 165 -9.32 15.79 3.32
C GLY A 165 -10.80 15.47 3.48
N LEU A 166 -11.65 16.45 3.14
CA LEU A 166 -13.10 16.33 3.08
C LEU A 166 -13.54 16.52 1.63
N ALA A 167 -14.40 15.64 1.10
CA ALA A 167 -14.85 15.76 -0.29
C ALA A 167 -16.17 15.00 -0.55
N PRO A 168 -16.82 15.20 -1.74
CA PRO A 168 -18.01 14.46 -2.13
C PRO A 168 -17.77 12.96 -2.38
N ASN A 169 -16.52 12.55 -2.66
CA ASN A 169 -16.16 11.15 -2.82
C ASN A 169 -14.80 10.85 -2.19
N ARG A 170 -14.54 9.57 -1.95
CA ARG A 170 -13.32 9.08 -1.30
C ARG A 170 -12.05 9.43 -2.08
N TYR A 171 -12.09 9.41 -3.42
CA TYR A 171 -10.94 9.73 -4.26
C TYR A 171 -10.48 11.19 -4.08
N LEU A 172 -11.43 12.13 -4.14
CA LEU A 172 -11.15 13.55 -3.91
C LEU A 172 -10.77 13.85 -2.46
N ALA A 173 -11.35 13.12 -1.50
CA ALA A 173 -10.96 13.26 -0.09
C ALA A 173 -9.49 12.87 0.12
N LYS A 174 -9.00 11.81 -0.56
CA LYS A 174 -7.57 11.46 -0.53
C LYS A 174 -6.72 12.57 -1.16
N ILE A 175 -7.09 13.09 -2.32
CA ILE A 175 -6.37 14.22 -2.94
C ILE A 175 -6.33 15.42 -2.00
N ALA A 176 -7.46 15.78 -1.39
CA ALA A 176 -7.55 16.89 -0.44
C ALA A 176 -6.60 16.70 0.75
N SER A 177 -6.45 15.48 1.27
CA SER A 177 -5.52 15.19 2.37
C SER A 177 -4.05 15.39 1.99
N ASP A 178 -3.72 15.27 0.69
CA ASP A 178 -2.36 15.46 0.18
C ASP A 178 -2.03 16.94 -0.15
N MET A 179 -3.05 17.78 -0.36
CA MET A 179 -2.87 19.16 -0.81
C MET A 179 -2.18 20.08 0.21
N GLU A 180 -2.31 19.77 1.50
CA GLU A 180 -1.67 20.54 2.58
C GLU A 180 -1.12 19.57 3.63
N LYS A 181 0.19 19.33 3.60
CA LYS A 181 0.94 18.53 4.57
C LYS A 181 2.08 19.37 5.15
N PRO A 182 2.41 19.22 6.44
CA PRO A 182 1.77 18.40 7.46
C PRO A 182 0.57 19.07 8.16
N ASP A 183 -0.22 18.23 8.86
CA ASP A 183 -1.31 18.63 9.75
C ASP A 183 -2.42 19.47 9.08
N GLY A 184 -2.58 19.34 7.76
CA GLY A 184 -3.53 20.08 6.96
C GLY A 184 -5.00 19.66 7.16
N LEU A 185 -5.90 20.54 6.74
CA LEU A 185 -7.33 20.27 6.59
C LEU A 185 -7.83 20.99 5.35
N ILE A 186 -8.15 20.23 4.31
CA ILE A 186 -8.71 20.76 3.05
C ILE A 186 -10.08 20.16 2.81
N ALA A 187 -11.02 21.00 2.43
CA ALA A 187 -12.35 20.60 1.97
C ALA A 187 -12.53 20.97 0.49
N LEU A 188 -12.86 19.97 -0.32
CA LEU A 188 -13.29 20.11 -1.70
C LEU A 188 -14.79 19.89 -1.75
N THR A 189 -15.56 20.98 -1.88
CA THR A 189 -17.02 20.90 -2.00
C THR A 189 -17.46 20.85 -3.48
N GLY A 190 -18.66 20.37 -3.75
CA GLY A 190 -19.13 20.17 -5.12
C GLY A 190 -19.16 21.44 -5.96
N ASP A 191 -19.40 22.59 -5.34
CA ASP A 191 -19.41 23.91 -5.99
C ASP A 191 -18.02 24.41 -6.41
N LEU A 192 -16.96 23.91 -5.79
CA LEU A 192 -15.57 24.21 -6.15
C LEU A 192 -15.03 23.33 -7.27
N LEU A 193 -15.69 22.21 -7.56
CA LEU A 193 -15.22 21.22 -8.52
C LEU A 193 -15.71 21.53 -9.95
N PRO A 194 -14.91 21.20 -10.97
CA PRO A 194 -13.55 20.67 -10.90
C PRO A 194 -12.46 21.76 -10.79
N HIS A 195 -12.82 23.04 -10.71
CA HIS A 195 -11.91 24.18 -10.81
C HIS A 195 -10.83 24.20 -9.70
N ALA A 196 -11.17 23.76 -8.48
CA ALA A 196 -10.22 23.67 -7.38
C ALA A 196 -9.01 22.76 -7.67
N LEU A 197 -9.15 21.86 -8.67
CA LEU A 197 -8.09 20.92 -9.05
C LEU A 197 -7.09 21.52 -10.06
N LEU A 198 -7.36 22.66 -10.68
CA LEU A 198 -6.48 23.30 -11.68
C LEU A 198 -5.10 23.67 -11.13
N ARG A 199 -4.97 23.84 -9.83
CA ARG A 199 -3.68 24.15 -9.17
C ARG A 199 -2.77 22.93 -8.98
N LEU A 200 -3.28 21.72 -9.24
CA LEU A 200 -2.54 20.49 -9.11
C LEU A 200 -1.76 20.16 -10.38
N THR A 201 -0.75 19.34 -10.25
CA THR A 201 -0.10 18.65 -11.37
C THR A 201 -0.76 17.30 -11.62
N LEU A 202 -0.56 16.71 -12.79
CA LEU A 202 -1.09 15.37 -13.07
C LEU A 202 -0.64 14.32 -12.05
N ARG A 203 0.59 14.47 -11.52
CA ARG A 203 1.17 13.52 -10.55
C ARG A 203 0.63 13.67 -9.14
N ASP A 204 -0.09 14.73 -8.84
CA ASP A 204 -0.79 14.89 -7.56
C ASP A 204 -2.08 14.07 -7.52
N LEU A 205 -2.53 13.58 -8.68
CA LEU A 205 -3.68 12.67 -8.75
C LEU A 205 -3.28 11.23 -8.39
N VAL A 206 -4.02 10.63 -7.49
CA VAL A 206 -3.84 9.22 -7.11
C VAL A 206 -3.97 8.32 -8.34
N GLY A 207 -2.99 7.42 -8.53
CA GLY A 207 -2.93 6.53 -9.69
C GLY A 207 -2.10 7.07 -10.87
N ILE A 208 -1.71 8.36 -10.87
CA ILE A 208 -0.82 8.93 -11.89
C ILE A 208 0.63 8.93 -11.41
N GLY A 209 1.33 7.82 -11.62
CA GLY A 209 2.77 7.76 -11.48
C GLY A 209 3.50 8.17 -12.78
N LYS A 210 4.83 8.17 -12.76
CA LYS A 210 5.68 8.57 -13.91
C LYS A 210 5.28 7.92 -15.25
N ARG A 211 4.92 6.63 -15.23
CA ARG A 211 4.53 5.92 -16.47
C ARG A 211 3.17 6.37 -17.00
N MET A 212 2.20 6.62 -16.11
CA MET A 212 0.88 7.10 -16.52
C MET A 212 0.96 8.54 -17.03
N GLU A 213 1.73 9.40 -16.36
CA GLU A 213 2.02 10.76 -16.83
C GLU A 213 2.62 10.74 -18.25
N GLN A 214 3.64 9.89 -18.50
CA GLN A 214 4.22 9.73 -19.83
C GLN A 214 3.17 9.28 -20.87
N ARG A 215 2.29 8.35 -20.49
CA ARG A 215 1.20 7.90 -21.35
C ARG A 215 0.22 9.03 -21.67
N LEU A 216 -0.22 9.79 -20.66
CA LEU A 216 -1.10 10.94 -20.87
C LEU A 216 -0.45 11.99 -21.77
N ASN A 217 0.85 12.26 -21.56
CA ASN A 217 1.62 13.18 -22.40
C ASN A 217 1.66 12.74 -23.88
N THR A 218 1.71 11.43 -24.17
CA THR A 218 1.63 10.94 -25.58
C THR A 218 0.27 11.18 -26.22
N HIS A 219 -0.78 11.43 -25.42
CA HIS A 219 -2.12 11.81 -25.87
C HIS A 219 -2.35 13.32 -25.82
N GLY A 220 -1.29 14.13 -25.63
CA GLY A 220 -1.38 15.59 -25.58
C GLY A 220 -1.88 16.16 -24.25
N ILE A 221 -2.02 15.34 -23.20
CA ILE A 221 -2.50 15.73 -21.88
C ILE A 221 -1.29 16.00 -21.00
N GLN A 222 -0.95 17.28 -20.78
CA GLN A 222 0.24 17.69 -20.02
C GLN A 222 -0.11 18.40 -18.71
N THR A 223 -1.29 19.00 -18.64
CA THR A 223 -1.74 19.80 -17.49
C THR A 223 -3.07 19.30 -16.95
N MET A 224 -3.43 19.74 -15.75
CA MET A 224 -4.77 19.51 -15.20
C MET A 224 -5.86 20.14 -16.05
N ALA A 225 -5.59 21.28 -16.68
CA ALA A 225 -6.56 21.93 -17.59
C ALA A 225 -6.84 21.03 -18.79
N ASP A 226 -5.82 20.46 -19.43
CA ASP A 226 -5.98 19.52 -20.54
C ASP A 226 -6.80 18.31 -20.11
N LEU A 227 -6.48 17.71 -18.95
CA LEU A 227 -7.18 16.54 -18.43
C LEU A 227 -8.65 16.82 -18.12
N LEU A 228 -8.95 17.97 -17.51
CA LEU A 228 -10.32 18.35 -17.14
C LEU A 228 -11.18 18.75 -18.33
N ALA A 229 -10.57 19.16 -19.45
CA ALA A 229 -11.26 19.51 -20.70
C ALA A 229 -11.77 18.27 -21.47
N LEU A 230 -11.28 17.07 -21.15
CA LEU A 230 -11.67 15.83 -21.83
C LEU A 230 -13.09 15.40 -21.47
N THR A 231 -13.72 14.66 -22.39
CA THR A 231 -14.91 13.86 -22.09
C THR A 231 -14.54 12.59 -21.34
N ALA A 232 -15.50 11.92 -20.70
CA ALA A 232 -15.29 10.64 -20.04
C ALA A 232 -14.70 9.58 -21.00
N GLU A 233 -15.23 9.50 -22.21
CA GLU A 233 -14.77 8.57 -23.24
C GLU A 233 -13.33 8.86 -23.68
N GLN A 234 -12.98 10.12 -23.92
CA GLN A 234 -11.62 10.52 -24.29
C GLN A 234 -10.61 10.17 -23.17
N LEU A 235 -10.97 10.42 -21.91
CA LEU A 235 -10.12 10.06 -20.78
C LEU A 235 -10.02 8.53 -20.63
N GLY A 236 -11.11 7.79 -20.89
CA GLY A 236 -11.10 6.33 -20.96
C GLY A 236 -10.11 5.79 -21.99
N GLN A 237 -10.09 6.36 -23.19
CA GLN A 237 -9.17 6.01 -24.27
C GLN A 237 -7.71 6.32 -23.90
N ALA A 238 -7.43 7.52 -23.40
CA ALA A 238 -6.09 7.94 -22.98
C ALA A 238 -5.56 7.10 -21.82
N TRP A 239 -6.40 6.75 -20.85
CA TRP A 239 -6.06 5.90 -19.72
C TRP A 239 -5.92 4.44 -20.10
N GLY A 240 -6.70 3.98 -21.06
CA GLY A 240 -6.73 2.61 -21.58
C GLY A 240 -7.74 1.72 -20.87
N GLY A 241 -8.92 2.24 -20.62
CA GLY A 241 -10.07 1.48 -20.10
C GLY A 241 -10.97 2.26 -19.14
N VAL A 242 -11.93 1.56 -18.59
CA VAL A 242 -13.00 2.08 -17.70
C VAL A 242 -12.50 2.93 -16.53
N GLN A 243 -11.27 2.70 -16.05
CA GLN A 243 -10.70 3.51 -14.96
C GLN A 243 -10.53 4.98 -15.35
N GLY A 244 -10.29 5.29 -16.62
CA GLY A 244 -10.23 6.67 -17.08
C GLY A 244 -11.60 7.35 -17.04
N GLU A 245 -12.65 6.64 -17.46
CA GLU A 245 -14.02 7.14 -17.37
C GLU A 245 -14.44 7.38 -15.92
N ARG A 246 -14.14 6.43 -15.03
CA ARG A 246 -14.38 6.58 -13.59
C ARG A 246 -13.64 7.79 -13.00
N LEU A 247 -12.38 7.98 -13.39
CA LEU A 247 -11.60 9.15 -12.96
C LEU A 247 -12.28 10.45 -13.37
N TRP A 248 -12.81 10.52 -14.60
CA TRP A 248 -13.53 11.70 -15.08
C TRP A 248 -14.71 12.08 -14.17
N HIS A 249 -15.48 11.09 -13.75
CA HIS A 249 -16.61 11.26 -12.85
C HIS A 249 -16.16 11.63 -11.42
N TRP A 250 -15.16 10.95 -10.89
CA TRP A 250 -14.63 11.26 -9.55
C TRP A 250 -14.13 12.70 -9.45
N LEU A 251 -13.42 13.20 -10.46
CA LEU A 251 -12.91 14.59 -10.49
C LEU A 251 -14.03 15.63 -10.50
N ARG A 252 -15.26 15.25 -10.80
CA ARG A 252 -16.46 16.09 -10.78
C ARG A 252 -17.35 15.88 -9.54
N GLY A 253 -16.81 15.15 -8.56
CA GLY A 253 -17.50 14.93 -7.28
C GLY A 253 -18.54 13.81 -7.31
N GLN A 254 -18.70 13.09 -8.43
CA GLN A 254 -19.59 11.94 -8.47
C GLN A 254 -18.99 10.78 -7.71
N ASP A 255 -19.75 10.16 -6.83
CA ASP A 255 -19.36 8.95 -6.12
C ASP A 255 -19.95 7.75 -6.86
N PHE A 256 -19.09 6.97 -7.47
CA PHE A 256 -19.45 5.64 -7.89
C PHE A 256 -19.13 4.73 -6.71
N HIS A 257 -20.16 4.22 -6.08
CA HIS A 257 -20.01 3.01 -5.31
C HIS A 257 -19.50 1.98 -6.31
N ASP A 258 -18.18 1.80 -6.32
CA ASP A 258 -17.65 0.56 -6.84
C ASP A 258 -18.36 -0.51 -6.00
N ALA A 259 -19.27 -1.27 -6.62
CA ALA A 259 -19.48 -2.62 -6.17
C ALA A 259 -18.07 -3.20 -6.23
N GLU A 260 -17.37 -3.07 -5.11
CA GLU A 260 -15.95 -3.35 -5.01
C GLU A 260 -15.76 -4.71 -5.65
N LEU A 261 -14.78 -4.79 -6.48
CA LEU A 261 -14.10 -6.06 -6.68
C LEU A 261 -13.63 -6.47 -5.27
N GLU A 262 -14.57 -6.96 -4.45
CA GLU A 262 -14.43 -7.27 -3.02
C GLU A 262 -13.42 -8.38 -2.78
N HIS A 263 -12.90 -8.97 -3.86
CA HIS A 263 -11.94 -10.05 -3.76
C HIS A 263 -10.60 -9.64 -4.37
N ALA A 264 -9.56 -9.82 -3.57
CA ALA A 264 -8.20 -9.70 -4.06
C ALA A 264 -8.03 -10.59 -5.29
N LYS A 265 -7.52 -10.05 -6.40
CA LYS A 265 -7.24 -10.85 -7.62
C LYS A 265 -6.03 -11.77 -7.44
N SER A 266 -5.21 -11.52 -6.45
CA SER A 266 -4.02 -12.31 -6.13
C SER A 266 -3.58 -12.10 -4.69
N VAL A 267 -2.96 -13.11 -4.09
CA VAL A 267 -2.33 -13.05 -2.77
C VAL A 267 -0.87 -13.46 -2.92
N GLY A 268 0.06 -12.59 -2.54
CA GLY A 268 1.47 -12.90 -2.72
C GLY A 268 2.39 -12.12 -1.78
N HIS A 269 3.64 -12.57 -1.74
CA HIS A 269 4.71 -11.91 -1.04
C HIS A 269 5.97 -11.86 -1.89
N GLN A 270 6.76 -10.80 -1.69
CA GLN A 270 8.09 -10.70 -2.30
C GLN A 270 9.13 -10.29 -1.25
N HIS A 271 10.35 -10.70 -1.46
CA HIS A 271 11.46 -10.38 -0.57
C HIS A 271 12.74 -10.12 -1.35
N VAL A 272 13.44 -9.03 -0.99
CA VAL A 272 14.80 -8.78 -1.44
C VAL A 272 15.74 -9.62 -0.58
N LEU A 273 16.49 -10.50 -1.22
CA LEU A 273 17.35 -11.45 -0.52
C LEU A 273 18.55 -10.76 0.14
N PRO A 274 18.79 -10.97 1.43
CA PRO A 274 20.07 -10.61 2.05
C PRO A 274 21.22 -11.36 1.38
N PRO A 275 22.46 -10.84 1.43
CA PRO A 275 23.59 -11.40 0.69
C PRO A 275 23.81 -12.91 0.89
N GLU A 276 23.62 -13.43 2.09
CA GLU A 276 23.78 -14.83 2.46
C GLU A 276 22.74 -15.78 1.83
N PHE A 277 21.58 -15.25 1.43
CA PHE A 277 20.51 -15.99 0.73
C PHE A 277 20.51 -15.81 -0.78
N ARG A 278 21.51 -15.14 -1.35
CA ARG A 278 21.61 -14.93 -2.82
C ARG A 278 22.21 -16.13 -3.54
N THR A 279 21.80 -17.32 -3.12
CA THR A 279 22.09 -18.61 -3.75
C THR A 279 20.78 -19.26 -4.20
N PRO A 280 20.79 -20.20 -5.14
CA PRO A 280 19.58 -20.93 -5.53
C PRO A 280 18.89 -21.60 -4.33
N GLU A 281 19.64 -22.23 -3.44
CA GLU A 281 19.11 -22.92 -2.25
C GLU A 281 18.50 -21.93 -1.25
N GLY A 282 19.19 -20.82 -1.00
CA GLY A 282 18.70 -19.73 -0.12
C GLY A 282 17.42 -19.08 -0.69
N ALA A 283 17.41 -18.79 -1.98
CA ALA A 283 16.24 -18.23 -2.66
C ALA A 283 15.06 -19.21 -2.65
N TYR A 284 15.29 -20.50 -2.80
CA TYR A 284 14.25 -21.53 -2.74
C TYR A 284 13.66 -21.64 -1.32
N ALA A 285 14.49 -21.64 -0.28
CA ALA A 285 14.02 -21.64 1.09
C ALA A 285 13.17 -20.40 1.42
N ILE A 286 13.59 -19.21 0.95
CA ILE A 286 12.80 -17.98 1.07
C ILE A 286 11.48 -18.10 0.28
N ALA A 287 11.50 -18.66 -0.95
CA ALA A 287 10.28 -18.85 -1.73
C ALA A 287 9.26 -19.74 -0.98
N HIS A 288 9.71 -20.80 -0.32
CA HIS A 288 8.85 -21.64 0.53
C HIS A 288 8.24 -20.86 1.70
N LYS A 289 9.05 -20.03 2.38
CA LYS A 289 8.55 -19.18 3.47
C LYS A 289 7.50 -18.17 2.97
N LEU A 290 7.74 -17.52 1.83
CA LEU A 290 6.79 -16.59 1.23
C LEU A 290 5.50 -17.29 0.80
N LEU A 291 5.61 -18.50 0.24
CA LEU A 291 4.45 -19.32 -0.11
C LEU A 291 3.61 -19.67 1.12
N HIS A 292 4.27 -20.06 2.21
CA HIS A 292 3.56 -20.40 3.45
C HIS A 292 2.77 -19.21 3.99
N LYS A 293 3.38 -18.01 4.01
CA LYS A 293 2.70 -16.76 4.38
C LYS A 293 1.53 -16.44 3.45
N ALA A 294 1.71 -16.64 2.13
CA ALA A 294 0.64 -16.41 1.15
C ALA A 294 -0.52 -17.41 1.34
N ALA A 295 -0.21 -18.68 1.61
CA ALA A 295 -1.21 -19.72 1.85
C ALA A 295 -2.01 -19.48 3.13
N MET A 296 -1.36 -19.09 4.23
CA MET A 296 -2.04 -18.72 5.47
C MET A 296 -3.00 -17.53 5.24
N ARG A 297 -2.53 -16.48 4.56
CA ARG A 297 -3.35 -15.32 4.21
C ARG A 297 -4.51 -15.67 3.28
N LEU A 298 -4.29 -16.58 2.32
CA LEU A 298 -5.35 -17.08 1.43
C LEU A 298 -6.49 -17.70 2.24
N ARG A 299 -6.16 -18.57 3.21
CA ARG A 299 -7.14 -19.23 4.09
C ARG A 299 -7.86 -18.24 5.02
N THR A 300 -7.12 -17.29 5.61
CA THR A 300 -7.73 -16.22 6.44
C THR A 300 -8.75 -15.39 5.67
N GLN A 301 -8.56 -15.22 4.36
CA GLN A 301 -9.49 -14.50 3.49
C GLN A 301 -10.59 -15.40 2.90
N ASN A 302 -10.68 -16.67 3.29
CA ASN A 302 -11.63 -17.68 2.75
C ASN A 302 -11.56 -17.77 1.21
N LEU A 303 -10.33 -17.82 0.68
CA LEU A 303 -10.07 -17.90 -0.75
C LEU A 303 -9.37 -19.20 -1.12
N TRP A 304 -9.59 -19.65 -2.36
CA TRP A 304 -8.90 -20.75 -3.01
C TRP A 304 -8.06 -20.20 -4.16
N ALA A 305 -6.94 -20.83 -4.47
CA ALA A 305 -6.10 -20.44 -5.59
C ALA A 305 -6.16 -21.50 -6.69
N ALA A 306 -6.42 -21.08 -7.92
CA ALA A 306 -6.35 -21.93 -9.11
C ALA A 306 -5.03 -21.76 -9.88
N GLY A 307 -4.09 -20.99 -9.34
CA GLY A 307 -2.78 -20.80 -9.93
C GLY A 307 -1.73 -20.27 -8.97
N ILE A 308 -0.47 -20.51 -9.33
CA ILE A 308 0.71 -20.01 -8.63
C ILE A 308 1.69 -19.40 -9.62
N ALA A 309 2.28 -18.26 -9.25
CA ALA A 309 3.33 -17.60 -10.02
C ALA A 309 4.59 -17.44 -9.15
N LEU A 310 5.74 -17.64 -9.77
CA LEU A 310 7.06 -17.41 -9.18
C LEU A 310 7.83 -16.42 -10.05
N SER A 311 8.39 -15.39 -9.45
CA SER A 311 9.25 -14.44 -10.14
C SER A 311 10.58 -14.30 -9.39
N LEU A 312 11.65 -14.30 -10.15
CA LEU A 312 13.02 -14.16 -9.66
C LEU A 312 13.70 -13.02 -10.41
N ARG A 313 14.48 -12.21 -9.68
CA ARG A 313 15.40 -11.24 -10.28
C ARG A 313 16.82 -11.57 -9.86
N PHE A 314 17.73 -11.44 -10.82
CA PHE A 314 19.12 -11.83 -10.68
C PHE A 314 20.03 -10.62 -10.89
N THR A 315 21.11 -10.57 -10.13
CA THR A 315 22.19 -9.58 -10.33
C THR A 315 23.06 -10.05 -11.48
N VAL A 316 23.27 -9.24 -12.51
CA VAL A 316 24.13 -9.58 -13.65
C VAL A 316 25.42 -8.77 -13.56
N PRO A 317 26.58 -9.34 -13.95
CA PRO A 317 27.83 -8.61 -14.09
C PRO A 317 27.67 -7.43 -15.07
N LYS A 318 28.29 -6.27 -14.78
CA LYS A 318 28.19 -5.06 -15.61
C LYS A 318 28.56 -5.28 -17.09
N GLN A 319 29.38 -6.26 -17.38
CA GLN A 319 29.84 -6.61 -18.74
C GLN A 319 28.75 -7.34 -19.58
N ALA A 320 27.71 -7.89 -18.96
CA ALA A 320 26.65 -8.63 -19.65
C ALA A 320 25.37 -7.80 -19.88
N ALA A 321 25.37 -6.52 -19.50
CA ALA A 321 24.20 -5.65 -19.62
C ALA A 321 24.15 -5.00 -21.01
N SER A 322 23.43 -5.61 -21.93
CA SER A 322 23.06 -4.99 -23.20
C SER A 322 21.80 -4.13 -22.98
N GLY A 323 21.95 -2.81 -22.89
CA GLY A 323 20.82 -1.89 -22.92
C GLY A 323 20.99 -0.66 -22.02
N LYS A 324 20.58 0.49 -22.54
CA LYS A 324 20.50 1.77 -21.82
C LYS A 324 19.52 1.64 -20.66
N HIS A 325 20.01 1.33 -19.46
CA HIS A 325 19.24 1.42 -18.23
C HIS A 325 19.84 2.55 -17.39
N GLY A 326 18.98 3.41 -16.87
CA GLY A 326 19.38 4.46 -15.94
C GLY A 326 20.14 3.89 -14.74
N SER A 327 20.69 4.70 -13.87
CA SER A 327 21.67 4.49 -12.78
C SER A 327 21.47 3.27 -11.83
N GLY A 328 20.93 2.14 -12.32
CA GLY A 328 20.66 0.92 -11.55
C GLY A 328 21.61 -0.23 -11.91
N ILE A 329 21.77 -1.18 -10.96
CA ILE A 329 22.50 -2.44 -11.19
C ILE A 329 21.80 -3.22 -12.30
N PRO A 330 22.53 -3.73 -13.33
CA PRO A 330 21.94 -4.54 -14.39
C PRO A 330 21.25 -5.76 -13.82
N GLN A 331 20.01 -6.02 -14.25
CA GLN A 331 19.16 -7.06 -13.71
C GLN A 331 18.62 -7.95 -14.82
N GLN A 332 18.65 -9.26 -14.60
CA GLN A 332 17.93 -10.26 -15.37
C GLN A 332 16.70 -10.69 -14.57
N ALA A 333 15.55 -10.84 -15.23
CA ALA A 333 14.33 -11.29 -14.60
C ALA A 333 13.83 -12.58 -15.28
N TRP A 334 13.24 -13.46 -14.47
CA TRP A 334 12.47 -14.60 -14.92
C TRP A 334 11.18 -14.69 -14.13
N SER A 335 10.11 -15.07 -14.81
CA SER A 335 8.83 -15.37 -14.16
C SER A 335 8.17 -16.56 -14.83
N GLY A 336 7.59 -17.44 -14.04
CA GLY A 336 6.77 -18.56 -14.47
C GLY A 336 5.47 -18.60 -13.71
N GLN A 337 4.45 -19.15 -14.33
CA GLN A 337 3.17 -19.42 -13.71
C GLN A 337 2.69 -20.84 -14.02
N LEU A 338 1.93 -21.42 -13.11
CA LEU A 338 1.37 -22.76 -13.23
C LEU A 338 -0.10 -22.72 -12.79
N ARG A 339 -0.95 -23.28 -13.63
CA ARG A 339 -2.35 -23.52 -13.27
C ARG A 339 -2.43 -24.72 -12.34
N LEU A 340 -3.21 -24.59 -11.29
CA LEU A 340 -3.47 -25.63 -10.29
C LEU A 340 -4.96 -26.01 -10.35
N VAL A 341 -5.29 -27.15 -9.79
CA VAL A 341 -6.66 -27.39 -9.30
C VAL A 341 -6.86 -26.44 -8.13
N GLU A 342 -8.05 -25.88 -7.98
CA GLU A 342 -8.40 -25.00 -6.86
C GLU A 342 -7.94 -25.63 -5.55
N CYS A 343 -7.09 -24.94 -4.81
CA CYS A 343 -6.51 -25.43 -3.57
C CYS A 343 -6.23 -24.29 -2.59
N GLN A 344 -6.24 -24.64 -1.32
CA GLN A 344 -5.79 -23.75 -0.23
C GLN A 344 -4.81 -24.46 0.73
N ASP A 345 -4.59 -25.77 0.54
CA ASP A 345 -3.67 -26.55 1.33
C ASP A 345 -2.21 -26.28 0.97
N SER A 346 -1.35 -26.27 1.98
CA SER A 346 0.06 -25.96 1.80
C SER A 346 0.83 -27.00 0.98
N GLN A 347 0.41 -28.28 0.97
CA GLN A 347 1.13 -29.35 0.26
C GLN A 347 0.99 -29.21 -1.25
N THR A 348 -0.24 -29.01 -1.75
CA THR A 348 -0.52 -28.78 -3.17
C THR A 348 0.21 -27.54 -3.68
N LEU A 349 0.20 -26.46 -2.88
CA LEU A 349 0.93 -25.23 -3.23
C LEU A 349 2.45 -25.43 -3.28
N ILE A 350 3.02 -26.22 -2.35
CA ILE A 350 4.46 -26.57 -2.33
C ILE A 350 4.82 -27.43 -3.57
N GLU A 351 3.98 -28.38 -3.95
CA GLU A 351 4.17 -29.17 -5.18
C GLU A 351 4.20 -28.27 -6.43
N GLY A 352 3.28 -27.27 -6.49
CA GLY A 352 3.26 -26.26 -7.54
C GLY A 352 4.53 -25.40 -7.56
N LEU A 353 4.98 -24.93 -6.40
CA LEU A 353 6.22 -24.16 -6.29
C LEU A 353 7.44 -24.98 -6.76
N ARG A 354 7.54 -26.26 -6.34
CA ARG A 354 8.63 -27.17 -6.74
C ARG A 354 8.67 -27.33 -8.26
N LYS A 355 7.50 -27.50 -8.90
CA LYS A 355 7.40 -27.60 -10.35
C LYS A 355 7.83 -26.31 -11.04
N LEU A 356 7.39 -25.14 -10.58
CA LEU A 356 7.84 -23.86 -11.10
C LEU A 356 9.34 -23.65 -10.92
N TRP A 357 9.86 -24.03 -9.75
CA TRP A 357 11.30 -23.94 -9.49
C TRP A 357 12.15 -24.76 -10.44
N SER A 358 11.68 -25.95 -10.83
CA SER A 358 12.37 -26.79 -11.81
C SER A 358 12.37 -26.23 -13.24
N MET A 359 11.42 -25.34 -13.54
CA MET A 359 11.30 -24.69 -14.86
C MET A 359 12.17 -23.43 -14.98
N ARG A 360 12.79 -22.95 -13.88
CA ARG A 360 13.61 -21.75 -13.93
C ARG A 360 14.85 -21.97 -14.82
N PRO A 361 15.33 -20.92 -15.50
CA PRO A 361 16.57 -21.01 -16.25
C PRO A 361 17.76 -21.27 -15.31
N VAL A 362 18.72 -22.04 -15.80
CA VAL A 362 19.97 -22.39 -15.10
C VAL A 362 21.14 -21.83 -15.91
N GLY A 363 22.20 -21.43 -15.25
CA GLY A 363 23.42 -20.91 -15.87
C GLY A 363 23.95 -19.67 -15.18
N ALA A 364 25.14 -19.23 -15.55
CA ALA A 364 25.89 -18.18 -14.85
C ALA A 364 25.14 -16.86 -14.62
N LEU A 365 24.18 -16.50 -15.47
CA LEU A 365 23.33 -15.31 -15.32
C LEU A 365 22.22 -15.47 -14.28
N TYR A 366 21.94 -16.68 -13.83
CA TYR A 366 20.82 -17.02 -12.93
C TYR A 366 21.29 -17.61 -11.59
N GLU A 367 22.57 -17.53 -11.28
CA GLU A 367 23.15 -18.08 -10.05
C GLU A 367 22.96 -17.17 -8.83
N LYS A 368 22.82 -15.86 -9.04
CA LYS A 368 22.74 -14.88 -7.95
C LYS A 368 21.38 -14.21 -7.92
N PRO A 369 20.33 -14.89 -7.46
CA PRO A 369 19.03 -14.26 -7.23
C PRO A 369 19.17 -13.20 -6.13
N PHE A 370 18.51 -12.05 -6.31
CA PHE A 370 18.47 -11.01 -5.28
C PHE A 370 17.06 -10.64 -4.87
N LEU A 371 16.05 -11.08 -5.61
CA LEU A 371 14.64 -10.89 -5.26
C LEU A 371 13.84 -12.13 -5.64
N VAL A 372 12.97 -12.56 -4.75
CA VAL A 372 12.00 -13.64 -4.93
C VAL A 372 10.60 -13.12 -4.69
N SER A 373 9.65 -13.47 -5.55
CA SER A 373 8.24 -13.20 -5.38
C SER A 373 7.42 -14.46 -5.65
N VAL A 374 6.52 -14.80 -4.72
CA VAL A 374 5.55 -15.88 -4.87
C VAL A 374 4.17 -15.28 -4.81
N THR A 375 3.31 -15.62 -5.77
CA THR A 375 1.96 -15.06 -5.87
C THR A 375 0.96 -16.16 -6.20
N LEU A 376 -0.09 -16.26 -5.42
CA LEU A 376 -1.26 -17.08 -5.68
C LEU A 376 -2.22 -16.27 -6.54
N ILE A 377 -2.66 -16.83 -7.64
CA ILE A 377 -3.46 -16.19 -8.70
C ILE A 377 -4.72 -16.97 -9.00
N ASP A 378 -5.62 -16.38 -9.77
CA ASP A 378 -6.90 -16.97 -10.13
C ASP A 378 -7.68 -17.37 -8.86
N LEU A 379 -7.91 -16.39 -7.99
CA LEU A 379 -8.52 -16.60 -6.69
C LEU A 379 -10.02 -16.82 -6.83
N VAL A 380 -10.52 -17.83 -6.11
CA VAL A 380 -11.94 -18.21 -6.05
C VAL A 380 -12.42 -18.08 -4.61
N PRO A 381 -13.52 -17.35 -4.33
CA PRO A 381 -14.14 -17.34 -3.02
C PRO A 381 -14.61 -18.73 -2.58
N ASP A 382 -14.53 -19.04 -1.29
CA ASP A 382 -14.94 -20.34 -0.74
C ASP A 382 -16.37 -20.70 -1.13
N ALA A 383 -17.29 -19.74 -1.16
CA ALA A 383 -18.68 -19.94 -1.59
C ALA A 383 -18.85 -20.36 -3.06
N LEU A 384 -17.83 -20.16 -3.89
CA LEU A 384 -17.84 -20.53 -5.32
C LEU A 384 -16.93 -21.71 -5.63
N HIS A 385 -16.20 -22.21 -4.62
CA HIS A 385 -15.34 -23.38 -4.78
C HIS A 385 -16.13 -24.63 -5.12
N THR A 386 -15.65 -25.37 -6.13
CA THR A 386 -16.26 -26.62 -6.56
C THR A 386 -15.31 -27.79 -6.33
N LEU A 387 -15.80 -28.81 -5.63
CA LEU A 387 -15.03 -30.02 -5.37
C LEU A 387 -14.63 -30.71 -6.67
N ASN A 388 -13.38 -31.16 -6.75
CA ASN A 388 -12.90 -31.88 -7.90
C ASN A 388 -13.46 -33.31 -7.91
N LEU A 389 -14.27 -33.65 -8.91
CA LEU A 389 -14.89 -34.97 -9.09
C LEU A 389 -13.88 -36.13 -9.19
N PHE A 390 -12.63 -35.85 -9.54
CA PHE A 390 -11.57 -36.83 -9.74
C PHE A 390 -10.57 -36.90 -8.58
N SER A 391 -10.73 -36.07 -7.54
CA SER A 391 -9.94 -36.18 -6.30
C SER A 391 -10.67 -37.08 -5.30
N THR A 392 -9.90 -37.83 -4.50
CA THR A 392 -10.47 -38.48 -3.32
C THR A 392 -10.79 -37.37 -2.29
N LEU A 393 -12.07 -37.10 -2.05
CA LEU A 393 -12.58 -36.11 -1.12
C LEU A 393 -11.87 -36.16 0.23
N ASP A 394 -11.59 -37.36 0.75
CA ASP A 394 -10.88 -37.56 2.01
C ASP A 394 -9.47 -36.99 2.03
N ARG A 395 -8.78 -37.00 0.90
CA ARG A 395 -7.39 -36.52 0.81
C ARG A 395 -7.33 -34.98 0.81
N GLU A 396 -8.24 -34.33 0.11
CA GLU A 396 -8.35 -32.88 0.07
C GLU A 396 -8.77 -32.34 1.46
N ALA A 397 -9.79 -32.93 2.06
CA ALA A 397 -10.25 -32.59 3.40
C ALA A 397 -9.12 -32.76 4.45
N SER A 398 -8.37 -33.87 4.41
CA SER A 398 -7.25 -34.10 5.33
C SER A 398 -6.11 -33.10 5.18
N ARG A 399 -5.78 -32.69 3.93
CA ARG A 399 -4.73 -31.68 3.67
C ARG A 399 -5.15 -30.31 4.14
N ASN A 400 -6.40 -29.91 3.92
CA ASN A 400 -6.97 -28.66 4.38
C ASN A 400 -7.04 -28.60 5.90
N GLN A 401 -7.45 -29.69 6.55
CA GLN A 401 -7.49 -29.80 8.01
C GLN A 401 -6.08 -29.67 8.62
N LEU A 402 -5.07 -30.34 8.03
CA LEU A 402 -3.67 -30.20 8.45
C LEU A 402 -3.20 -28.75 8.35
N ALA A 403 -3.46 -28.08 7.23
CA ALA A 403 -3.07 -26.70 7.03
C ALA A 403 -3.74 -25.75 8.04
N ALA A 404 -5.04 -25.93 8.27
CA ALA A 404 -5.80 -25.14 9.25
C ALA A 404 -5.29 -25.37 10.68
N THR A 405 -4.97 -26.62 11.04
CA THR A 405 -4.40 -26.95 12.36
C THR A 405 -3.02 -26.32 12.56
N MET A 406 -2.18 -26.34 11.54
CA MET A 406 -0.88 -25.65 11.58
C MET A 406 -1.04 -24.14 11.78
N ASP A 407 -2.00 -23.51 11.10
CA ASP A 407 -2.29 -22.07 11.26
C ASP A 407 -2.77 -21.77 12.68
N GLN A 408 -3.68 -22.57 13.23
CA GLN A 408 -4.18 -22.41 14.61
C GLN A 408 -3.05 -22.53 15.64
N LEU A 409 -2.13 -23.50 15.48
CA LEU A 409 -1.00 -23.66 16.38
C LEU A 409 -0.01 -22.49 16.25
N ASN A 410 0.25 -22.03 15.04
CA ASN A 410 1.09 -20.86 14.80
C ASN A 410 0.46 -19.57 15.34
N HIS A 411 -0.85 -19.44 15.29
CA HIS A 411 -1.56 -18.33 15.91
C HIS A 411 -1.47 -18.37 17.44
N LYS A 412 -1.64 -19.55 18.04
CA LYS A 412 -1.65 -19.71 19.50
C LYS A 412 -0.27 -19.61 20.15
N TYR A 413 0.76 -20.15 19.51
CA TYR A 413 2.11 -20.30 20.10
C TYR A 413 3.17 -19.40 19.45
N GLY A 414 2.79 -18.57 18.52
CA GLY A 414 3.65 -17.65 17.78
C GLY A 414 3.95 -18.14 16.36
N THR A 415 4.18 -17.18 15.46
CA THR A 415 4.48 -17.44 14.04
C THR A 415 5.65 -18.40 13.88
N GLU A 416 5.50 -19.34 12.96
CA GLU A 416 6.56 -20.30 12.62
C GLU A 416 6.96 -21.26 13.76
N THR A 417 6.05 -21.52 14.72
CA THR A 417 6.20 -22.59 15.69
C THR A 417 6.18 -23.95 14.99
N LEU A 418 5.24 -24.13 14.05
CA LEU A 418 5.20 -25.26 13.12
C LEU A 418 5.43 -24.78 11.70
N TYR A 419 6.35 -25.44 11.00
CA TYR A 419 6.69 -25.11 9.63
C TYR A 419 7.22 -26.31 8.85
N PHE A 420 7.18 -26.26 7.54
CA PHE A 420 7.75 -27.30 6.68
C PHE A 420 9.28 -27.22 6.68
N ALA A 421 9.94 -28.37 6.79
CA ALA A 421 11.41 -28.48 6.85
C ALA A 421 12.11 -27.77 5.67
N SER A 422 11.45 -27.70 4.51
CA SER A 422 11.96 -26.99 3.32
C SER A 422 12.20 -25.49 3.51
N MET A 423 11.60 -24.86 4.53
CA MET A 423 11.85 -23.46 4.86
C MET A 423 12.79 -23.26 6.06
N HIS A 424 13.34 -24.35 6.63
CA HIS A 424 14.15 -24.27 7.85
C HIS A 424 15.34 -23.31 7.70
N LEU A 425 16.04 -23.37 6.56
CA LEU A 425 17.15 -22.46 6.24
C LEU A 425 16.73 -20.97 6.32
N ALA A 426 15.48 -20.67 5.96
CA ALA A 426 14.95 -19.31 5.93
C ALA A 426 14.19 -18.90 7.20
N ARG A 427 14.22 -19.71 8.28
CA ARG A 427 13.42 -19.48 9.49
C ARG A 427 13.60 -18.06 10.06
N ALA A 428 14.83 -17.60 10.23
CA ALA A 428 15.14 -16.26 10.74
C ALA A 428 15.13 -15.17 9.67
N ALA A 429 15.00 -15.55 8.38
CA ALA A 429 15.00 -14.61 7.27
C ALA A 429 13.59 -14.20 6.88
N ALA A 430 13.46 -13.15 6.06
CA ALA A 430 12.19 -12.63 5.54
C ALA A 430 11.13 -12.41 6.65
N PRO A 431 11.42 -11.59 7.68
CA PRO A 431 10.46 -11.30 8.74
C PRO A 431 9.16 -10.73 8.16
N THR A 432 8.09 -10.78 8.94
CA THR A 432 6.84 -10.13 8.56
C THR A 432 7.07 -8.62 8.49
N ARG A 433 6.77 -8.01 7.36
CA ARG A 433 6.93 -6.57 7.14
C ARG A 433 5.60 -5.98 6.68
N ILE A 434 5.35 -4.74 7.09
CA ILE A 434 4.20 -3.98 6.59
C ILE A 434 4.41 -3.77 5.08
N ALA A 435 3.41 -4.17 4.29
CA ALA A 435 3.33 -3.79 2.87
C ALA A 435 2.33 -2.64 2.74
N PHE A 436 2.50 -1.77 1.74
CA PHE A 436 1.73 -0.53 1.59
C PHE A 436 0.21 -0.69 1.76
N HIS A 437 -0.37 -1.81 1.35
CA HIS A 437 -1.83 -2.07 1.46
C HIS A 437 -2.16 -3.30 2.32
N THR A 438 -1.21 -3.80 3.09
CA THR A 438 -1.43 -4.97 3.93
C THR A 438 -0.75 -4.77 5.26
N ILE A 439 -1.58 -4.65 6.29
CA ILE A 439 -1.15 -4.59 7.68
C ILE A 439 -1.16 -6.04 8.16
N PRO A 440 -0.01 -6.57 8.63
CA PRO A 440 0.01 -7.90 9.21
C PRO A 440 -0.80 -7.92 10.51
N ASP A 441 -1.62 -8.95 10.70
CA ASP A 441 -2.18 -9.21 12.02
C ASP A 441 -1.05 -9.62 12.97
N LEU A 442 -0.88 -8.86 14.02
CA LEU A 442 -0.09 -9.28 15.18
C LEU A 442 -1.06 -10.05 16.10
N PHE A 443 -1.18 -11.37 15.88
CA PHE A 443 -1.86 -12.39 16.71
C PHE A 443 -2.90 -11.95 17.72
#